data_f6f3b13366ffd6beff86c600e40627c8
#
_entry.id   f6f3b13366ffd6beff86c600e40627c8
#
_cell.length_a   1.000
_cell.length_b   1.000
_cell.length_c   1.000
_cell.angle_alpha   90.00
_cell.angle_beta   90.00
_cell.angle_gamma   90.00
#
_symmetry.space_group_name_H-M   'P 1'
#
loop_
_entity.id
_entity.type
_entity.pdbx_description
1 polymer ?
#
loop_
_entity_poly.entity_id
_entity_poly.type
_entity_poly.pdbx_seq_one_letter_code
_entity_poly.pdbx_strand_id
1 'polypeptide(L)'
;MTLVKTCGKLYWAGEYAILVPGQLALIKAIPIYMTAEIKASDGYRLYSDMFTYSVDLRPDSSYALIQETVALVEEYLTTQGVDLRPFSLDIRGKMEREGKKFGLGSSGSVVVLVIKAMLAFYERLADRELLFKLASAVLLKRGDNGSMGDIACIVSEDLVLYQSFDREKVAHLLEKEELQAVLGREWGFSIANVEPALEFDFLVGWTKEVAVSSHMVKQIKDNMNASFLQSSEETVANLVKALQMGQEETVIDMLEQASQLLEGLSSDIYTPSLRQLKEARQDLRAVAKSSGAGGGDCGIALSFDQDSTTLLKKRWANLGIELLYQERIGHDDESEG
;
A
#
# COMPACT_ATOMS: atom_id res chain seq x y z
N MET A 1 21.66 13.26 -12.90
CA MET A 1 20.19 13.17 -13.03
C MET A 1 19.81 11.73 -12.73
N THR A 2 18.95 11.51 -11.75
CA THR A 2 18.52 10.18 -11.31
C THR A 2 17.00 10.11 -11.36
N LEU A 3 16.47 9.04 -11.94
CA LEU A 3 15.03 8.76 -12.02
C LEU A 3 14.71 7.53 -11.16
N VAL A 4 13.72 7.64 -10.31
CA VAL A 4 13.20 6.55 -9.48
C VAL A 4 11.68 6.45 -9.61
N LYS A 5 11.12 5.31 -9.24
CA LYS A 5 9.67 5.08 -9.24
C LYS A 5 9.21 4.33 -8.00
N THR A 6 7.92 4.48 -7.68
CA THR A 6 7.20 3.67 -6.68
C THR A 6 5.82 3.28 -7.22
N CYS A 7 5.35 2.11 -6.81
CA CYS A 7 4.04 1.56 -7.20
C CYS A 7 2.93 1.97 -6.23
N GLY A 8 1.69 1.65 -6.58
CA GLY A 8 0.55 1.60 -5.66
C GLY A 8 0.47 0.26 -4.94
N LYS A 9 -0.54 0.10 -4.07
CA LYS A 9 -0.81 -1.14 -3.35
C LYS A 9 -2.30 -1.36 -3.12
N LEU A 10 -2.71 -2.64 -2.96
CA LEU A 10 -4.05 -3.02 -2.51
C LEU A 10 -3.97 -4.19 -1.53
N TYR A 11 -4.84 -4.16 -0.53
CA TYR A 11 -4.98 -5.24 0.44
C TYR A 11 -5.81 -6.39 -0.17
N TRP A 12 -5.34 -7.62 0.05
CA TRP A 12 -6.11 -8.84 -0.25
C TRP A 12 -6.81 -9.35 1.00
N ALA A 13 -6.14 -9.29 2.16
CA ALA A 13 -6.73 -9.66 3.44
C ALA A 13 -5.97 -9.00 4.60
N GLY A 14 -6.58 -8.96 5.80
CA GLY A 14 -5.97 -8.45 7.02
C GLY A 14 -6.23 -6.97 7.29
N GLU A 15 -7.08 -6.32 6.48
CA GLU A 15 -7.50 -4.92 6.71
C GLU A 15 -8.05 -4.77 8.14
N TYR A 16 -7.84 -3.61 8.73
CA TYR A 16 -8.17 -3.25 10.11
C TYR A 16 -7.42 -4.05 11.18
N ALA A 17 -7.43 -5.39 11.13
CA ALA A 17 -6.67 -6.21 12.08
C ALA A 17 -5.19 -5.81 12.11
N ILE A 18 -4.61 -5.49 10.96
CA ILE A 18 -3.23 -5.05 10.79
C ILE A 18 -2.87 -3.78 11.59
N LEU A 19 -3.86 -3.06 12.09
CA LEU A 19 -3.66 -1.92 13.00
C LEU A 19 -3.24 -2.37 14.40
N VAL A 20 -3.38 -3.63 14.75
CA VAL A 20 -2.95 -4.19 16.03
C VAL A 20 -1.57 -4.82 15.86
N PRO A 21 -0.59 -4.52 16.75
CA PRO A 21 0.74 -5.10 16.67
C PRO A 21 0.72 -6.64 16.62
N GLY A 22 1.55 -7.22 15.75
CA GLY A 22 1.67 -8.66 15.57
C GLY A 22 0.68 -9.27 14.56
N GLN A 23 -0.37 -8.53 14.17
CA GLN A 23 -1.35 -9.00 13.18
C GLN A 23 -0.77 -9.05 11.76
N LEU A 24 -1.39 -9.86 10.91
CA LEU A 24 -0.96 -10.15 9.55
C LEU A 24 -1.83 -9.45 8.50
N ALA A 25 -1.24 -9.10 7.37
CA ALA A 25 -1.97 -8.70 6.16
C ALA A 25 -1.27 -9.23 4.91
N LEU A 26 -2.06 -9.57 3.89
CA LEU A 26 -1.59 -9.88 2.55
C LEU A 26 -1.89 -8.68 1.65
N ILE A 27 -0.84 -8.11 1.02
CA ILE A 27 -0.91 -6.84 0.30
C ILE A 27 -0.17 -7.00 -1.04
N LYS A 28 -0.81 -6.58 -2.14
CA LYS A 28 -0.25 -6.67 -3.51
C LYS A 28 0.15 -5.30 -4.03
N ALA A 29 1.35 -5.20 -4.57
CA ALA A 29 1.81 -4.05 -5.33
C ALA A 29 1.03 -3.93 -6.66
N ILE A 30 0.67 -2.69 -7.00
CA ILE A 30 -0.05 -2.36 -8.23
C ILE A 30 0.85 -1.48 -9.09
N PRO A 31 1.20 -1.85 -10.33
CA PRO A 31 2.15 -1.13 -11.17
C PRO A 31 1.56 0.16 -11.79
N ILE A 32 0.87 0.93 -10.96
CA ILE A 32 0.49 2.32 -11.25
C ILE A 32 1.52 3.17 -10.52
N TYR A 33 2.42 3.78 -11.30
CA TYR A 33 3.65 4.36 -10.77
C TYR A 33 3.55 5.87 -10.55
N MET A 34 4.21 6.31 -9.48
CA MET A 34 4.72 7.66 -9.33
C MET A 34 6.22 7.65 -9.64
N THR A 35 6.73 8.73 -10.21
CA THR A 35 8.15 8.88 -10.57
C THR A 35 8.73 10.13 -9.96
N ALA A 36 10.02 10.11 -9.64
CA ALA A 36 10.75 11.29 -9.22
C ALA A 36 12.07 11.42 -9.98
N GLU A 37 12.31 12.62 -10.52
CA GLU A 37 13.59 13.03 -11.06
C GLU A 37 14.29 13.93 -10.04
N ILE A 38 15.54 13.59 -9.70
CA ILE A 38 16.38 14.40 -8.81
C ILE A 38 17.71 14.74 -9.47
N LYS A 39 18.16 15.99 -9.31
CA LYS A 39 19.44 16.49 -9.84
C LYS A 39 19.99 17.62 -8.98
N ALA A 40 21.33 17.81 -9.03
CA ALA A 40 21.98 18.92 -8.37
C ALA A 40 21.45 20.26 -8.92
N SER A 41 21.36 21.27 -8.04
CA SER A 41 20.96 22.64 -8.37
C SER A 41 21.60 23.64 -7.41
N ASP A 42 21.52 24.95 -7.74
CA ASP A 42 22.10 26.01 -6.90
C ASP A 42 21.30 26.27 -5.61
N GLY A 43 20.08 25.80 -5.54
CA GLY A 43 19.19 25.88 -4.37
C GLY A 43 18.19 24.74 -4.37
N TYR A 44 17.55 24.51 -3.21
CA TYR A 44 16.50 23.50 -3.11
C TYR A 44 15.26 23.90 -3.89
N ARG A 45 14.73 22.97 -4.68
CA ARG A 45 13.46 23.09 -5.40
C ARG A 45 12.71 21.78 -5.35
N LEU A 46 11.49 21.81 -4.81
CA LEU A 46 10.57 20.68 -4.77
C LEU A 46 9.37 20.99 -5.65
N TYR A 47 9.06 20.11 -6.56
CA TYR A 47 7.89 20.18 -7.43
C TYR A 47 7.13 18.87 -7.42
N SER A 48 5.80 18.95 -7.37
CA SER A 48 4.90 17.83 -7.60
C SER A 48 3.78 18.25 -8.54
N ASP A 49 3.43 17.41 -9.51
CA ASP A 49 2.32 17.66 -10.45
C ASP A 49 0.93 17.63 -9.79
N MET A 50 0.87 17.33 -8.48
CA MET A 50 -0.32 17.57 -7.66
C MET A 50 -0.61 19.06 -7.44
N PHE A 51 0.41 19.93 -7.60
CA PHE A 51 0.33 21.37 -7.37
C PHE A 51 0.79 22.13 -8.60
N THR A 52 0.36 23.41 -8.71
CA THR A 52 0.71 24.31 -9.83
C THR A 52 1.98 25.12 -9.60
N TYR A 53 2.65 24.96 -8.43
CA TYR A 53 3.82 25.73 -8.02
C TYR A 53 4.89 24.80 -7.42
N SER A 54 6.11 25.30 -7.30
CA SER A 54 7.21 24.64 -6.61
C SER A 54 7.61 25.41 -5.37
N VAL A 55 8.22 24.72 -4.40
CA VAL A 55 8.68 25.29 -3.13
C VAL A 55 10.16 24.97 -2.90
N ASP A 56 10.77 25.64 -1.93
CA ASP A 56 12.03 25.23 -1.32
C ASP A 56 11.79 24.43 -0.01
N LEU A 57 12.75 24.45 0.93
CA LEU A 57 12.61 23.78 2.23
C LEU A 57 11.90 24.64 3.28
N ARG A 58 11.51 25.89 2.98
CA ARG A 58 10.67 26.68 3.89
C ARG A 58 9.29 26.06 4.02
N PRO A 59 8.72 25.96 5.23
CA PRO A 59 7.48 25.24 5.47
C PRO A 59 6.34 25.68 4.55
N ASP A 60 5.73 24.72 3.87
CA ASP A 60 4.55 24.86 3.04
C ASP A 60 3.57 23.72 3.35
N SER A 61 2.34 24.04 3.72
CA SER A 61 1.36 23.04 4.16
C SER A 61 1.01 22.01 3.09
N SER A 62 1.03 22.38 1.81
CA SER A 62 0.75 21.46 0.70
C SER A 62 1.92 20.50 0.45
N TYR A 63 3.14 20.94 0.69
CA TYR A 63 4.36 20.17 0.51
C TYR A 63 4.89 19.54 1.80
N ALA A 64 4.22 19.69 2.93
CA ALA A 64 4.69 19.27 4.25
C ALA A 64 5.19 17.81 4.27
N LEU A 65 4.45 16.86 3.67
CA LEU A 65 4.87 15.46 3.62
C LEU A 65 6.21 15.27 2.89
N ILE A 66 6.41 15.94 1.76
CA ILE A 66 7.65 15.89 0.97
C ILE A 66 8.78 16.56 1.76
N GLN A 67 8.57 17.74 2.33
CA GLN A 67 9.56 18.50 3.10
C GLN A 67 10.03 17.77 4.34
N GLU A 68 9.10 17.17 5.10
CA GLU A 68 9.41 16.38 6.29
C GLU A 68 10.15 15.08 5.93
N THR A 69 9.81 14.47 4.78
CA THR A 69 10.57 13.32 4.27
C THR A 69 11.99 13.72 3.91
N VAL A 70 12.17 14.85 3.22
CA VAL A 70 13.51 15.40 2.90
C VAL A 70 14.29 15.64 4.18
N ALA A 71 13.71 16.31 5.18
CA ALA A 71 14.38 16.64 6.44
C ALA A 71 14.84 15.38 7.20
N LEU A 72 14.01 14.33 7.26
CA LEU A 72 14.38 13.08 7.93
C LEU A 72 15.51 12.35 7.19
N VAL A 73 15.48 12.33 5.85
CA VAL A 73 16.54 11.71 5.06
C VAL A 73 17.84 12.50 5.17
N GLU A 74 17.80 13.84 5.21
CA GLU A 74 18.98 14.68 5.46
C GLU A 74 19.56 14.43 6.87
N GLU A 75 18.70 14.30 7.90
CA GLU A 75 19.12 13.89 9.24
C GLU A 75 19.87 12.55 9.19
N TYR A 76 19.30 11.54 8.54
CA TYR A 76 19.92 10.22 8.36
C TYR A 76 21.28 10.32 7.62
N LEU A 77 21.31 10.99 6.46
CA LEU A 77 22.53 11.14 5.65
C LEU A 77 23.64 11.86 6.40
N THR A 78 23.29 12.87 7.20
CA THR A 78 24.27 13.61 8.03
C THR A 78 24.91 12.68 9.06
N THR A 79 24.15 11.76 9.69
CA THR A 79 24.73 10.77 10.61
C THR A 79 25.64 9.77 9.91
N GLN A 80 25.50 9.60 8.59
CA GLN A 80 26.37 8.78 7.75
C GLN A 80 27.60 9.56 7.21
N GLY A 81 27.81 10.80 7.66
CA GLY A 81 28.92 11.65 7.22
C GLY A 81 28.81 12.12 5.77
N VAL A 82 27.59 12.24 5.24
CA VAL A 82 27.35 12.75 3.88
C VAL A 82 27.30 14.27 3.90
N ASP A 83 28.10 14.91 3.04
CA ASP A 83 28.01 16.35 2.80
C ASP A 83 26.76 16.65 1.96
N LEU A 84 25.79 17.31 2.58
CA LEU A 84 24.54 17.68 1.93
C LEU A 84 24.77 18.80 0.90
N ARG A 85 24.06 18.69 -0.22
CA ARG A 85 24.07 19.67 -1.31
C ARG A 85 22.66 19.91 -1.84
N PRO A 86 22.34 21.13 -2.30
CA PRO A 86 21.03 21.44 -2.84
C PRO A 86 20.68 20.60 -4.08
N PHE A 87 19.40 20.31 -4.24
CA PHE A 87 18.87 19.57 -5.38
C PHE A 87 17.52 20.12 -5.84
N SER A 88 17.18 19.80 -7.08
CA SER A 88 15.83 19.91 -7.61
C SER A 88 15.21 18.53 -7.68
N LEU A 89 14.03 18.36 -7.03
CA LEU A 89 13.21 17.15 -7.03
C LEU A 89 11.91 17.44 -7.77
N ASP A 90 11.62 16.67 -8.81
CA ASP A 90 10.40 16.76 -9.63
C ASP A 90 9.63 15.45 -9.52
N ILE A 91 8.44 15.48 -8.87
CA ILE A 91 7.60 14.33 -8.64
C ILE A 91 6.42 14.35 -9.61
N ARG A 92 6.18 13.23 -10.29
CA ARG A 92 5.11 13.07 -11.28
C ARG A 92 4.37 11.74 -11.09
N GLY A 93 3.13 11.74 -11.52
CA GLY A 93 2.24 10.60 -11.49
C GLY A 93 1.20 10.73 -10.38
N LYS A 94 -0.07 10.77 -10.79
CA LYS A 94 -1.21 10.89 -9.89
C LYS A 94 -1.90 9.54 -9.75
N MET A 95 -2.06 9.07 -8.51
CA MET A 95 -2.90 7.90 -8.21
C MET A 95 -4.37 8.34 -8.04
N GLU A 96 -4.82 9.18 -8.98
CA GLU A 96 -6.16 9.73 -9.02
C GLU A 96 -6.59 10.04 -10.47
N ARG A 97 -7.88 10.20 -10.68
CA ARG A 97 -8.44 10.66 -11.95
C ARG A 97 -9.61 11.61 -11.66
N GLU A 98 -9.64 12.77 -12.33
CA GLU A 98 -10.67 13.80 -12.15
C GLU A 98 -10.87 14.23 -10.69
N GLY A 99 -9.76 14.33 -9.92
CA GLY A 99 -9.77 14.69 -8.51
C GLY A 99 -10.25 13.59 -7.56
N LYS A 100 -10.50 12.37 -8.05
CA LYS A 100 -10.88 11.22 -7.23
C LYS A 100 -9.72 10.25 -7.12
N LYS A 101 -9.30 9.95 -5.89
CA LYS A 101 -8.22 9.00 -5.59
C LYS A 101 -8.64 7.58 -5.93
N PHE A 102 -7.67 6.76 -6.33
CA PHE A 102 -7.87 5.31 -6.53
C PHE A 102 -7.81 4.50 -5.23
N GLY A 103 -7.32 5.06 -4.13
CA GLY A 103 -7.10 4.33 -2.88
C GLY A 103 -5.84 3.46 -2.85
N LEU A 104 -4.89 3.72 -3.74
CA LEU A 104 -3.68 2.92 -3.94
C LEU A 104 -2.51 3.26 -2.99
N GLY A 105 -2.71 4.06 -1.94
CA GLY A 105 -1.66 4.40 -0.98
C GLY A 105 -0.70 5.49 -1.45
N SER A 106 -1.21 6.55 -2.10
CA SER A 106 -0.40 7.64 -2.67
C SER A 106 0.54 8.33 -1.68
N SER A 107 0.13 8.51 -0.42
CA SER A 107 0.98 9.13 0.62
C SER A 107 2.22 8.29 0.90
N GLY A 108 2.04 6.98 1.12
CA GLY A 108 3.16 6.03 1.29
C GLY A 108 4.07 6.00 0.07
N SER A 109 3.49 5.99 -1.14
CA SER A 109 4.26 6.04 -2.39
C SER A 109 5.12 7.29 -2.51
N VAL A 110 4.61 8.48 -2.14
CA VAL A 110 5.37 9.74 -2.14
C VAL A 110 6.54 9.67 -1.16
N VAL A 111 6.31 9.21 0.06
CA VAL A 111 7.39 9.11 1.08
C VAL A 111 8.50 8.19 0.60
N VAL A 112 8.17 6.97 0.18
CA VAL A 112 9.17 6.01 -0.34
C VAL A 112 9.88 6.55 -1.58
N LEU A 113 9.16 7.25 -2.46
CA LEU A 113 9.70 7.84 -3.68
C LEU A 113 10.76 8.90 -3.37
N VAL A 114 10.48 9.82 -2.42
CA VAL A 114 11.42 10.87 -2.00
C VAL A 114 12.67 10.25 -1.37
N ILE A 115 12.49 9.25 -0.49
CA ILE A 115 13.62 8.53 0.14
C ILE A 115 14.48 7.85 -0.93
N LYS A 116 13.89 7.09 -1.86
CA LYS A 116 14.61 6.44 -2.97
C LYS A 116 15.37 7.47 -3.81
N ALA A 117 14.74 8.60 -4.15
CA ALA A 117 15.35 9.66 -4.94
C ALA A 117 16.57 10.25 -4.24
N MET A 118 16.44 10.61 -2.97
CA MET A 118 17.53 11.22 -2.21
C MET A 118 18.70 10.25 -2.00
N LEU A 119 18.41 9.00 -1.58
CA LEU A 119 19.47 8.00 -1.41
C LEU A 119 20.23 7.75 -2.70
N ALA A 120 19.53 7.65 -3.83
CA ALA A 120 20.17 7.51 -5.14
C ALA A 120 20.99 8.75 -5.56
N PHE A 121 20.52 9.98 -5.24
CA PHE A 121 21.23 11.22 -5.50
C PHE A 121 22.54 11.33 -4.73
N TYR A 122 22.57 10.83 -3.49
CA TYR A 122 23.76 10.78 -2.65
C TYR A 122 24.55 9.47 -2.78
N GLU A 123 24.22 8.63 -3.78
CA GLU A 123 24.89 7.35 -4.06
C GLU A 123 24.92 6.41 -2.84
N ARG A 124 23.82 6.36 -2.10
CA ARG A 124 23.62 5.47 -0.95
C ARG A 124 22.70 4.32 -1.31
N LEU A 125 23.12 3.12 -0.93
CA LEU A 125 22.29 1.92 -1.05
C LEU A 125 21.43 1.77 0.21
N ALA A 126 20.20 1.32 0.02
CA ALA A 126 19.32 0.92 1.09
C ALA A 126 18.66 -0.40 0.71
N ASP A 127 18.65 -1.31 1.64
CA ASP A 127 17.84 -2.52 1.55
C ASP A 127 16.37 -2.22 1.86
N ARG A 128 15.53 -3.22 1.70
CA ARG A 128 14.10 -3.13 1.95
C ARG A 128 13.78 -2.72 3.39
N GLU A 129 14.53 -3.23 4.35
CA GLU A 129 14.31 -2.94 5.77
C GLU A 129 14.60 -1.48 6.10
N LEU A 130 15.71 -0.93 5.62
CA LEU A 130 16.05 0.48 5.84
C LEU A 130 15.05 1.42 5.15
N LEU A 131 14.64 1.12 3.91
CA LEU A 131 13.59 1.89 3.22
C LEU A 131 12.28 1.88 4.01
N PHE A 132 11.86 0.71 4.51
CA PHE A 132 10.66 0.56 5.32
C PHE A 132 10.76 1.38 6.61
N LYS A 133 11.87 1.27 7.35
CA LYS A 133 12.08 1.97 8.62
C LYS A 133 12.13 3.49 8.42
N LEU A 134 12.85 3.99 7.41
CA LEU A 134 12.90 5.42 7.10
C LEU A 134 11.52 5.96 6.76
N ALA A 135 10.78 5.31 5.88
CA ALA A 135 9.45 5.74 5.46
C ALA A 135 8.45 5.69 6.63
N SER A 136 8.49 4.63 7.44
CA SER A 136 7.66 4.52 8.64
C SER A 136 8.03 5.59 9.68
N ALA A 137 9.31 5.90 9.87
CA ALA A 137 9.75 6.96 10.79
C ALA A 137 9.21 8.35 10.40
N VAL A 138 9.17 8.68 9.09
CA VAL A 138 8.54 9.92 8.60
C VAL A 138 7.08 9.98 9.04
N LEU A 139 6.30 8.92 8.76
CA LEU A 139 4.87 8.88 9.06
C LEU A 139 4.60 8.89 10.56
N LEU A 140 5.38 8.16 11.36
CA LEU A 140 5.25 8.14 12.82
C LEU A 140 5.56 9.49 13.45
N LYS A 141 6.62 10.19 13.01
CA LYS A 141 6.93 11.57 13.48
C LYS A 141 5.82 12.57 13.12
N ARG A 142 5.04 12.31 12.05
CA ARG A 142 3.85 13.09 11.69
C ARG A 142 2.61 12.76 12.53
N GLY A 143 2.66 11.73 13.35
CA GLY A 143 1.51 11.23 14.11
C GLY A 143 0.53 10.39 13.26
N ASP A 144 0.98 9.81 12.16
CA ASP A 144 0.17 8.89 11.36
C ASP A 144 -0.08 7.58 12.14
N ASN A 145 -1.35 7.19 12.21
CA ASN A 145 -1.80 5.98 12.90
C ASN A 145 -2.01 4.79 11.95
N GLY A 146 -1.59 4.89 10.70
CA GLY A 146 -1.66 3.81 9.71
C GLY A 146 -0.85 2.57 10.13
N SER A 147 -1.13 1.43 9.51
CA SER A 147 -0.48 0.16 9.83
C SER A 147 0.95 0.04 9.32
N MET A 148 1.39 0.92 8.42
CA MET A 148 2.62 0.84 7.62
C MET A 148 2.64 -0.34 6.63
N GLY A 149 1.52 -1.05 6.45
CA GLY A 149 1.41 -2.14 5.48
C GLY A 149 1.53 -1.67 4.03
N ASP A 150 1.07 -0.46 3.72
CA ASP A 150 1.28 0.20 2.42
C ASP A 150 2.78 0.41 2.15
N ILE A 151 3.53 0.91 3.13
CA ILE A 151 4.98 1.06 3.04
C ILE A 151 5.65 -0.30 2.80
N ALA A 152 5.30 -1.33 3.58
CA ALA A 152 5.86 -2.68 3.45
C ALA A 152 5.68 -3.23 2.02
N CYS A 153 4.51 -3.04 1.43
CA CYS A 153 4.22 -3.47 0.07
C CYS A 153 4.97 -2.63 -0.99
N ILE A 154 4.98 -1.30 -0.84
CA ILE A 154 5.62 -0.38 -1.81
C ILE A 154 7.14 -0.58 -1.86
N VAL A 155 7.81 -0.81 -0.72
CA VAL A 155 9.27 -1.07 -0.71
C VAL A 155 9.64 -2.45 -1.25
N SER A 156 8.69 -3.39 -1.28
CA SER A 156 8.88 -4.75 -1.79
C SER A 156 8.51 -4.87 -3.27
N GLU A 157 7.61 -4.03 -3.76
CA GLU A 157 7.09 -4.01 -5.15
C GLU A 157 6.47 -5.35 -5.59
N ASP A 158 5.88 -6.13 -4.66
CA ASP A 158 5.41 -7.50 -4.88
C ASP A 158 4.12 -7.82 -4.08
N LEU A 159 3.67 -9.08 -4.11
CA LEU A 159 2.69 -9.64 -3.18
C LEU A 159 3.40 -10.00 -1.88
N VAL A 160 3.04 -9.37 -0.78
CA VAL A 160 3.74 -9.53 0.50
C VAL A 160 2.81 -9.92 1.64
N LEU A 161 3.28 -10.85 2.46
CA LEU A 161 2.79 -11.06 3.82
C LEU A 161 3.52 -10.10 4.74
N TYR A 162 2.78 -9.21 5.36
CA TYR A 162 3.29 -8.23 6.31
C TYR A 162 2.75 -8.52 7.70
N GLN A 163 3.64 -8.52 8.71
CA GLN A 163 3.30 -8.53 10.13
C GLN A 163 3.60 -7.16 10.73
N SER A 164 2.61 -6.56 11.39
CA SER A 164 2.75 -5.23 11.97
C SER A 164 3.53 -5.23 13.28
N PHE A 165 4.11 -4.07 13.60
CA PHE A 165 4.88 -3.81 14.81
C PHE A 165 4.15 -2.85 15.75
N ASP A 166 4.68 -2.69 16.96
CA ASP A 166 4.21 -1.71 17.94
C ASP A 166 4.66 -0.29 17.54
N ARG A 167 3.77 0.40 16.81
CA ARG A 167 4.03 1.73 16.28
C ARG A 167 4.12 2.80 17.36
N GLU A 168 3.33 2.67 18.43
CA GLU A 168 3.36 3.61 19.56
C GLU A 168 4.70 3.55 20.28
N LYS A 169 5.22 2.34 20.49
CA LYS A 169 6.55 2.13 21.05
C LYS A 169 7.64 2.76 20.17
N VAL A 170 7.60 2.54 18.85
CA VAL A 170 8.61 3.09 17.93
C VAL A 170 8.49 4.61 17.83
N ALA A 171 7.28 5.17 17.77
CA ALA A 171 7.06 6.61 17.77
C ALA A 171 7.65 7.26 19.03
N HIS A 172 7.44 6.65 20.20
CA HIS A 172 8.02 7.11 21.45
C HIS A 172 9.57 7.05 21.47
N LEU A 173 10.16 6.05 20.85
CA LEU A 173 11.62 5.98 20.69
C LEU A 173 12.13 7.11 19.78
N LEU A 174 11.44 7.38 18.66
CA LEU A 174 11.78 8.47 17.73
C LEU A 174 11.70 9.87 18.35
N GLU A 175 10.91 10.04 19.41
CA GLU A 175 10.84 11.29 20.18
C GLU A 175 12.02 11.46 21.16
N LYS A 176 12.60 10.39 21.63
CA LYS A 176 13.55 10.39 22.75
C LYS A 176 15.00 10.10 22.37
N GLU A 177 15.21 9.44 21.25
CA GLU A 177 16.50 8.93 20.84
C GLU A 177 16.91 9.45 19.46
N GLU A 178 18.20 9.43 19.19
CA GLU A 178 18.75 9.73 17.86
C GLU A 178 18.19 8.78 16.81
N LEU A 179 17.83 9.32 15.63
CA LEU A 179 17.23 8.54 14.52
C LEU A 179 18.04 7.28 14.20
N GLN A 180 19.36 7.40 14.10
CA GLN A 180 20.25 6.28 13.78
C GLN A 180 20.16 5.15 14.80
N ALA A 181 20.05 5.46 16.09
CA ALA A 181 19.91 4.48 17.15
C ALA A 181 18.58 3.72 17.04
N VAL A 182 17.48 4.43 16.71
CA VAL A 182 16.16 3.82 16.55
C VAL A 182 16.13 2.94 15.28
N LEU A 183 16.68 3.40 14.16
CA LEU A 183 16.77 2.62 12.92
C LEU A 183 17.56 1.32 13.09
N GLY A 184 18.58 1.30 13.96
CA GLY A 184 19.38 0.12 14.27
C GLY A 184 18.69 -0.91 15.18
N ARG A 185 17.53 -0.61 15.76
CA ARG A 185 16.79 -1.52 16.64
C ARG A 185 15.89 -2.46 15.86
N GLU A 186 15.60 -3.62 16.47
CA GLU A 186 14.51 -4.50 16.04
C GLU A 186 13.16 -3.88 16.41
N TRP A 187 12.28 -3.70 15.40
CA TRP A 187 10.93 -3.15 15.60
C TRP A 187 9.86 -4.22 15.76
N GLY A 188 10.17 -5.48 15.38
CA GLY A 188 9.26 -6.62 15.51
C GLY A 188 8.27 -6.77 14.34
N PHE A 189 8.51 -6.13 13.19
CA PHE A 189 7.78 -6.40 11.96
C PHE A 189 8.41 -7.54 11.16
N SER A 190 7.64 -8.11 10.23
CA SER A 190 8.19 -8.96 9.17
C SER A 190 7.55 -8.63 7.82
N ILE A 191 8.33 -8.81 6.75
CA ILE A 191 7.89 -8.63 5.35
C ILE A 191 8.44 -9.81 4.55
N ALA A 192 7.55 -10.66 4.04
CA ALA A 192 7.91 -11.83 3.24
C ALA A 192 7.16 -11.79 1.91
N ASN A 193 7.85 -12.06 0.79
CA ASN A 193 7.21 -12.21 -0.51
C ASN A 193 6.38 -13.51 -0.53
N VAL A 194 5.26 -13.48 -1.23
CA VAL A 194 4.36 -14.63 -1.41
C VAL A 194 4.28 -14.94 -2.89
N GLU A 195 4.70 -16.14 -3.27
CA GLU A 195 4.67 -16.62 -4.66
C GLU A 195 3.51 -17.61 -4.80
N PRO A 196 2.42 -17.25 -5.52
CA PRO A 196 1.32 -18.17 -5.79
C PRO A 196 1.74 -19.33 -6.70
N ALA A 197 1.38 -20.57 -6.31
CA ALA A 197 1.59 -21.78 -7.11
C ALA A 197 0.35 -22.15 -7.95
N LEU A 198 -0.52 -21.18 -8.26
CA LEU A 198 -1.70 -21.35 -9.12
C LEU A 198 -1.84 -20.16 -10.05
N GLU A 199 -2.48 -20.40 -11.19
CA GLU A 199 -2.73 -19.38 -12.21
C GLU A 199 -4.11 -18.75 -12.05
N PHE A 200 -4.16 -17.42 -12.10
CA PHE A 200 -5.41 -16.65 -12.07
C PHE A 200 -5.23 -15.25 -12.66
N ASP A 201 -6.32 -14.66 -13.09
CA ASP A 201 -6.36 -13.23 -13.39
C ASP A 201 -6.65 -12.45 -12.11
N PHE A 202 -5.76 -11.54 -11.74
CA PHE A 202 -5.98 -10.55 -10.71
C PHE A 202 -6.55 -9.28 -11.36
N LEU A 203 -7.71 -8.83 -10.85
CA LEU A 203 -8.42 -7.66 -11.39
C LEU A 203 -8.64 -6.63 -10.28
N VAL A 204 -8.54 -5.36 -10.66
CA VAL A 204 -8.85 -4.20 -9.78
C VAL A 204 -10.00 -3.42 -10.38
N GLY A 205 -11.11 -3.37 -9.67
CA GLY A 205 -12.29 -2.57 -10.01
C GLY A 205 -12.33 -1.26 -9.21
N TRP A 206 -12.47 -0.13 -9.88
CA TRP A 206 -12.60 1.18 -9.25
C TRP A 206 -14.05 1.66 -9.29
N THR A 207 -14.62 1.94 -8.12
CA THR A 207 -16.03 2.36 -7.97
C THR A 207 -16.26 3.83 -8.32
N LYS A 208 -15.22 4.65 -8.43
CA LYS A 208 -15.28 6.12 -8.60
C LYS A 208 -15.93 6.85 -7.42
N GLU A 209 -16.18 6.15 -6.32
CA GLU A 209 -16.59 6.73 -5.04
C GLU A 209 -15.35 6.99 -4.18
N VAL A 210 -15.33 8.09 -3.45
CA VAL A 210 -14.22 8.43 -2.56
C VAL A 210 -14.50 7.86 -1.17
N ALA A 211 -13.58 7.06 -0.65
CA ALA A 211 -13.68 6.52 0.70
C ALA A 211 -13.67 7.63 1.76
N VAL A 212 -14.64 7.62 2.67
CA VAL A 212 -14.72 8.55 3.80
C VAL A 212 -14.10 7.88 5.03
N SER A 213 -12.77 7.89 5.12
CA SER A 213 -12.01 7.06 6.06
C SER A 213 -12.05 7.50 7.53
N SER A 214 -12.21 8.81 7.82
CA SER A 214 -12.01 9.33 9.19
C SER A 214 -13.11 8.97 10.20
N HIS A 215 -14.37 8.86 9.78
CA HIS A 215 -15.47 8.44 10.65
C HIS A 215 -15.54 6.92 10.85
N MET A 216 -15.18 6.15 9.85
CA MET A 216 -15.24 4.69 9.86
C MET A 216 -14.28 4.07 10.87
N VAL A 217 -13.04 4.59 10.96
CA VAL A 217 -12.01 4.03 11.86
C VAL A 217 -12.42 4.09 13.32
N LYS A 218 -13.17 5.12 13.74
CA LYS A 218 -13.57 5.27 15.13
C LYS A 218 -14.68 4.29 15.54
N GLN A 219 -15.66 4.03 14.67
CA GLN A 219 -16.75 3.07 14.92
C GLN A 219 -16.26 1.62 14.85
N ILE A 220 -15.27 1.35 14.01
CA ILE A 220 -14.71 0.02 13.79
C ILE A 220 -13.88 -0.46 14.99
N LYS A 221 -13.20 0.45 15.71
CA LYS A 221 -12.38 0.06 16.89
C LYS A 221 -13.14 -0.74 17.93
N ASP A 222 -14.40 -0.43 18.17
CA ASP A 222 -15.22 -1.12 19.17
C ASP A 222 -15.60 -2.56 18.75
N ASN A 223 -15.61 -2.83 17.44
CA ASN A 223 -15.91 -4.15 16.86
C ASN A 223 -14.65 -5.01 16.63
N MET A 224 -13.45 -4.44 16.74
CA MET A 224 -12.18 -5.16 16.62
C MET A 224 -11.86 -5.94 17.91
N ASN A 225 -12.70 -6.92 18.24
CA ASN A 225 -12.50 -7.77 19.41
C ASN A 225 -11.52 -8.91 19.14
N ALA A 226 -11.18 -9.66 20.21
CA ALA A 226 -10.20 -10.76 20.13
C ALA A 226 -10.61 -11.85 19.10
N SER A 227 -11.90 -12.14 18.97
CA SER A 227 -12.41 -13.11 17.99
C SER A 227 -12.17 -12.65 16.54
N PHE A 228 -12.43 -11.36 16.25
CA PHE A 228 -12.13 -10.78 14.94
C PHE A 228 -10.63 -10.85 14.62
N LEU A 229 -9.79 -10.47 15.57
CA LEU A 229 -8.32 -10.49 15.38
C LEU A 229 -7.80 -11.90 15.11
N GLN A 230 -8.26 -12.90 15.90
CA GLN A 230 -7.89 -14.29 15.69
C GLN A 230 -8.37 -14.81 14.33
N SER A 231 -9.64 -14.57 13.98
CA SER A 231 -10.19 -15.01 12.70
C SER A 231 -9.49 -14.35 11.52
N SER A 232 -9.11 -13.06 11.63
CA SER A 232 -8.35 -12.36 10.59
C SER A 232 -6.94 -12.95 10.42
N GLU A 233 -6.23 -13.21 11.50
CA GLU A 233 -4.90 -13.82 11.46
C GLU A 233 -4.93 -15.21 10.82
N GLU A 234 -5.86 -16.07 11.25
CA GLU A 234 -6.07 -17.41 10.69
C GLU A 234 -6.42 -17.35 9.19
N THR A 235 -7.30 -16.42 8.80
CA THR A 235 -7.70 -16.22 7.40
C THR A 235 -6.50 -15.83 6.54
N VAL A 236 -5.69 -14.86 6.97
CA VAL A 236 -4.49 -14.43 6.22
C VAL A 236 -3.46 -15.56 6.13
N ALA A 237 -3.18 -16.25 7.24
CA ALA A 237 -2.21 -17.33 7.25
C ALA A 237 -2.63 -18.50 6.34
N ASN A 238 -3.92 -18.89 6.37
CA ASN A 238 -4.46 -19.95 5.51
C ASN A 238 -4.51 -19.52 4.04
N LEU A 239 -4.83 -18.25 3.75
CA LEU A 239 -4.80 -17.71 2.39
C LEU A 239 -3.40 -17.79 1.79
N VAL A 240 -2.39 -17.36 2.52
CA VAL A 240 -0.99 -17.43 2.07
C VAL A 240 -0.57 -18.87 1.80
N LYS A 241 -0.87 -19.78 2.72
CA LYS A 241 -0.58 -21.21 2.55
C LYS A 241 -1.29 -21.80 1.34
N ALA A 242 -2.57 -21.48 1.14
CA ALA A 242 -3.35 -21.96 -0.01
C ALA A 242 -2.80 -21.45 -1.34
N LEU A 243 -2.39 -20.17 -1.41
CA LEU A 243 -1.71 -19.60 -2.58
C LEU A 243 -0.42 -20.34 -2.91
N GLN A 244 0.44 -20.57 -1.92
CA GLN A 244 1.73 -21.26 -2.08
C GLN A 244 1.58 -22.77 -2.43
N MET A 245 0.46 -23.37 -2.04
CA MET A 245 0.17 -24.79 -2.33
C MET A 245 -0.72 -25.01 -3.56
N GLY A 246 -1.14 -23.96 -4.26
CA GLY A 246 -2.00 -24.06 -5.43
C GLY A 246 -3.43 -24.53 -5.12
N GLN A 247 -3.97 -24.24 -3.92
CA GLN A 247 -5.28 -24.72 -3.45
C GLN A 247 -6.38 -23.70 -3.76
N GLU A 248 -6.87 -23.70 -5.00
CA GLU A 248 -7.82 -22.72 -5.51
C GLU A 248 -9.09 -22.55 -4.64
N GLU A 249 -9.78 -23.65 -4.31
CA GLU A 249 -11.02 -23.59 -3.50
C GLU A 249 -10.75 -22.93 -2.14
N THR A 250 -9.62 -23.26 -1.50
CA THR A 250 -9.23 -22.64 -0.22
C THR A 250 -8.92 -21.15 -0.39
N VAL A 251 -8.29 -20.74 -1.50
CA VAL A 251 -8.06 -19.30 -1.79
C VAL A 251 -9.38 -18.55 -1.90
N ILE A 252 -10.36 -19.12 -2.61
CA ILE A 252 -11.71 -18.56 -2.73
C ILE A 252 -12.35 -18.43 -1.35
N ASP A 253 -12.37 -19.52 -0.56
CA ASP A 253 -12.98 -19.54 0.77
C ASP A 253 -12.34 -18.51 1.73
N MET A 254 -11.01 -18.39 1.73
CA MET A 254 -10.31 -17.45 2.61
C MET A 254 -10.56 -15.99 2.20
N LEU A 255 -10.64 -15.66 0.93
CA LEU A 255 -10.98 -14.31 0.48
C LEU A 255 -12.45 -13.96 0.76
N GLU A 256 -13.38 -14.95 0.64
CA GLU A 256 -14.76 -14.77 1.08
C GLU A 256 -14.84 -14.53 2.60
N GLN A 257 -14.10 -15.31 3.39
CA GLN A 257 -14.03 -15.11 4.84
C GLN A 257 -13.47 -13.73 5.19
N ALA A 258 -12.39 -13.28 4.51
CA ALA A 258 -11.88 -11.93 4.68
C ALA A 258 -12.95 -10.86 4.38
N SER A 259 -13.73 -11.05 3.32
CA SER A 259 -14.85 -10.18 2.98
C SER A 259 -15.93 -10.16 4.07
N GLN A 260 -16.30 -11.32 4.59
CA GLN A 260 -17.32 -11.46 5.66
C GLN A 260 -16.85 -10.81 6.97
N LEU A 261 -15.57 -10.93 7.31
CA LEU A 261 -14.97 -10.25 8.47
C LEU A 261 -15.11 -8.74 8.35
N LEU A 262 -14.87 -8.16 7.16
CA LEU A 262 -15.06 -6.73 6.91
C LEU A 262 -16.53 -6.32 7.02
N GLU A 263 -17.46 -7.11 6.47
CA GLU A 263 -18.91 -6.86 6.58
C GLU A 263 -19.39 -6.90 8.03
N GLY A 264 -18.81 -7.78 8.84
CA GLY A 264 -19.09 -7.90 10.28
C GLY A 264 -18.56 -6.75 11.12
N LEU A 265 -17.51 -6.04 10.65
CA LEU A 265 -16.95 -4.87 11.34
C LEU A 265 -17.85 -3.64 11.21
N SER A 266 -18.33 -3.35 10.02
CA SER A 266 -19.23 -2.22 9.75
C SER A 266 -19.94 -2.38 8.41
N SER A 267 -21.23 -2.06 8.39
CA SER A 267 -22.04 -2.01 7.16
C SER A 267 -21.54 -0.96 6.17
N ASP A 268 -20.80 0.04 6.64
CA ASP A 268 -20.32 1.17 5.84
C ASP A 268 -19.08 0.82 4.98
N ILE A 269 -18.38 -0.28 5.31
CA ILE A 269 -17.24 -0.76 4.53
C ILE A 269 -17.68 -1.14 3.11
N TYR A 270 -18.83 -1.78 2.97
CA TYR A 270 -19.40 -2.16 1.68
C TYR A 270 -20.47 -1.16 1.25
N THR A 271 -20.09 -0.15 0.49
CA THR A 271 -21.04 0.72 -0.22
C THR A 271 -21.88 -0.08 -1.23
N PRO A 272 -22.98 0.46 -1.74
CA PRO A 272 -23.73 -0.19 -2.82
C PRO A 272 -22.86 -0.59 -4.01
N SER A 273 -21.92 0.25 -4.43
CA SER A 273 -21.02 -0.03 -5.55
C SER A 273 -20.01 -1.13 -5.22
N LEU A 274 -19.45 -1.17 -4.00
CA LEU A 274 -18.56 -2.26 -3.56
C LEU A 274 -19.32 -3.59 -3.38
N ARG A 275 -20.60 -3.58 -2.96
CA ARG A 275 -21.45 -4.77 -2.97
C ARG A 275 -21.69 -5.28 -4.38
N GLN A 276 -22.05 -4.40 -5.31
CA GLN A 276 -22.23 -4.75 -6.72
C GLN A 276 -20.94 -5.31 -7.33
N LEU A 277 -19.78 -4.73 -7.01
CA LEU A 277 -18.47 -5.22 -7.43
C LEU A 277 -18.25 -6.67 -6.97
N LYS A 278 -18.52 -6.96 -5.70
CA LYS A 278 -18.39 -8.27 -5.11
C LYS A 278 -19.42 -9.26 -5.71
N GLU A 279 -20.68 -8.87 -5.81
CA GLU A 279 -21.77 -9.75 -6.28
C GLU A 279 -21.68 -10.07 -7.77
N ALA A 280 -21.03 -9.22 -8.57
CA ALA A 280 -20.82 -9.45 -10.00
C ALA A 280 -20.08 -10.76 -10.32
N ARG A 281 -19.41 -11.37 -9.34
CA ARG A 281 -18.73 -12.67 -9.47
C ARG A 281 -19.67 -13.88 -9.33
N GLN A 282 -20.95 -13.69 -8.97
CA GLN A 282 -21.90 -14.79 -8.76
C GLN A 282 -21.94 -15.73 -9.97
N ASP A 283 -21.94 -17.04 -9.73
CA ASP A 283 -21.89 -18.11 -10.74
C ASP A 283 -20.63 -18.12 -11.63
N LEU A 284 -19.56 -17.43 -11.20
CA LEU A 284 -18.26 -17.43 -11.87
C LEU A 284 -17.23 -18.15 -10.99
N ARG A 285 -16.24 -18.73 -11.62
CA ARG A 285 -15.04 -19.29 -10.96
C ARG A 285 -14.11 -18.15 -10.56
N ALA A 286 -14.59 -17.30 -9.64
CA ALA A 286 -13.95 -16.08 -9.20
C ALA A 286 -14.38 -15.71 -7.78
N VAL A 287 -13.54 -14.94 -7.10
CA VAL A 287 -13.84 -14.30 -5.82
C VAL A 287 -13.57 -12.80 -5.93
N ALA A 288 -14.37 -11.98 -5.26
CA ALA A 288 -14.20 -10.52 -5.26
C ALA A 288 -14.54 -9.92 -3.89
N LYS A 289 -13.83 -8.85 -3.51
CA LYS A 289 -14.02 -8.14 -2.25
C LYS A 289 -13.58 -6.67 -2.32
N SER A 290 -14.01 -5.88 -1.36
CA SER A 290 -13.45 -4.55 -1.09
C SER A 290 -11.97 -4.65 -0.75
N SER A 291 -11.18 -3.62 -1.03
CA SER A 291 -9.76 -3.53 -0.65
C SER A 291 -9.48 -2.25 0.13
N GLY A 292 -8.70 -2.38 1.21
CA GLY A 292 -8.35 -1.26 2.07
C GLY A 292 -9.45 -0.89 3.08
N ALA A 293 -9.64 0.40 3.33
CA ALA A 293 -10.61 0.86 4.32
C ALA A 293 -12.07 0.60 3.93
N GLY A 294 -12.35 0.34 2.66
CA GLY A 294 -13.72 0.29 2.16
C GLY A 294 -14.36 1.68 2.09
N GLY A 295 -15.69 1.74 2.01
CA GLY A 295 -16.40 3.02 1.88
C GLY A 295 -16.29 3.67 0.50
N GLY A 296 -15.70 2.99 -0.47
CA GLY A 296 -15.44 3.47 -1.83
C GLY A 296 -14.12 2.95 -2.38
N ASP A 297 -13.47 3.76 -3.23
CA ASP A 297 -12.19 3.45 -3.90
C ASP A 297 -12.25 2.14 -4.73
N CYS A 298 -11.39 1.18 -4.43
CA CYS A 298 -11.23 -0.05 -5.22
C CYS A 298 -11.70 -1.31 -4.47
N GLY A 299 -12.15 -2.27 -5.27
CA GLY A 299 -12.20 -3.67 -4.89
C GLY A 299 -11.31 -4.51 -5.79
N ILE A 300 -11.06 -5.74 -5.37
CA ILE A 300 -10.24 -6.70 -6.09
C ILE A 300 -11.05 -7.94 -6.46
N ALA A 301 -10.59 -8.64 -7.49
CA ALA A 301 -11.07 -10.00 -7.80
C ALA A 301 -9.92 -10.89 -8.26
N LEU A 302 -10.04 -12.18 -7.93
CA LEU A 302 -9.26 -13.26 -8.49
C LEU A 302 -10.20 -14.13 -9.34
N SER A 303 -9.85 -14.36 -10.60
CA SER A 303 -10.64 -15.17 -11.53
C SER A 303 -9.78 -16.29 -12.10
N PHE A 304 -10.28 -17.52 -12.02
CA PHE A 304 -9.50 -18.72 -12.26
C PHE A 304 -9.70 -19.34 -13.65
N ASP A 305 -10.50 -18.70 -14.50
CA ASP A 305 -10.64 -19.05 -15.91
C ASP A 305 -11.00 -17.82 -16.77
N GLN A 306 -10.73 -17.93 -18.07
CA GLN A 306 -10.87 -16.82 -19.02
C GLN A 306 -12.34 -16.42 -19.26
N ASP A 307 -13.28 -17.36 -19.21
CA ASP A 307 -14.70 -17.07 -19.42
C ASP A 307 -15.26 -16.26 -18.24
N SER A 308 -14.92 -16.69 -17.02
CA SER A 308 -15.25 -15.96 -15.77
C SER A 308 -14.63 -14.55 -15.76
N THR A 309 -13.36 -14.42 -16.16
CA THR A 309 -12.69 -13.10 -16.27
C THR A 309 -13.42 -12.20 -17.25
N THR A 310 -13.75 -12.69 -18.43
CA THR A 310 -14.42 -11.92 -19.48
C THR A 310 -15.81 -11.48 -19.03
N LEU A 311 -16.56 -12.38 -18.41
CA LEU A 311 -17.93 -12.08 -17.94
C LEU A 311 -17.92 -11.11 -16.75
N LEU A 312 -16.99 -11.29 -15.81
CA LEU A 312 -16.83 -10.39 -14.68
C LEU A 312 -16.53 -8.95 -15.12
N LYS A 313 -15.60 -8.76 -16.04
CA LYS A 313 -15.27 -7.44 -16.63
C LYS A 313 -16.48 -6.80 -17.29
N LYS A 314 -17.26 -7.58 -18.04
CA LYS A 314 -18.49 -7.10 -18.69
C LYS A 314 -19.54 -6.68 -17.65
N ARG A 315 -19.71 -7.48 -16.57
CA ARG A 315 -20.64 -7.14 -15.48
C ARG A 315 -20.21 -5.87 -14.76
N TRP A 316 -18.93 -5.70 -14.43
CA TRP A 316 -18.38 -4.49 -13.82
C TRP A 316 -18.63 -3.26 -14.70
N ALA A 317 -18.34 -3.36 -16.00
CA ALA A 317 -18.58 -2.25 -16.94
C ALA A 317 -20.06 -1.82 -16.97
N ASN A 318 -21.01 -2.79 -16.98
CA ASN A 318 -22.45 -2.53 -16.94
C ASN A 318 -22.92 -1.86 -15.62
N LEU A 319 -22.19 -2.09 -14.53
CA LEU A 319 -22.43 -1.50 -13.21
C LEU A 319 -21.71 -0.17 -13.00
N GLY A 320 -21.00 0.34 -14.03
CA GLY A 320 -20.22 1.58 -13.94
C GLY A 320 -18.91 1.47 -13.18
N ILE A 321 -18.50 0.25 -12.82
CA ILE A 321 -17.22 -0.05 -12.17
C ILE A 321 -16.15 -0.12 -13.25
N GLU A 322 -15.10 0.67 -13.10
CA GLU A 322 -14.02 0.74 -14.07
C GLU A 322 -12.93 -0.30 -13.76
N LEU A 323 -12.55 -1.11 -14.74
CA LEU A 323 -11.37 -1.95 -14.63
C LEU A 323 -10.12 -1.05 -14.63
N LEU A 324 -9.51 -0.87 -13.46
CA LEU A 324 -8.33 -0.04 -13.28
C LEU A 324 -7.04 -0.76 -13.64
N TYR A 325 -6.97 -2.07 -13.34
CA TYR A 325 -5.80 -2.91 -13.57
C TYR A 325 -6.19 -4.37 -13.74
N GLN A 326 -5.41 -5.10 -14.53
CA GLN A 326 -5.49 -6.58 -14.69
C GLN A 326 -4.09 -7.13 -14.88
N GLU A 327 -3.81 -8.26 -14.25
CA GLU A 327 -2.55 -9.03 -14.36
C GLU A 327 -2.86 -10.52 -14.35
N ARG A 328 -2.16 -11.32 -15.17
CA ARG A 328 -2.14 -12.77 -15.05
C ARG A 328 -1.04 -13.16 -14.08
N ILE A 329 -1.37 -13.82 -12.98
CA ILE A 329 -0.43 -14.30 -11.96
C ILE A 329 -0.23 -15.80 -12.16
N GLY A 330 1.00 -16.30 -11.93
CA GLY A 330 1.35 -17.71 -12.02
C GLY A 330 1.79 -18.17 -13.42
N HIS A 331 1.91 -17.27 -14.39
CA HIS A 331 2.54 -17.57 -15.67
C HIS A 331 4.05 -17.28 -15.56
N ASP A 332 4.88 -18.32 -15.63
CA ASP A 332 6.30 -18.13 -15.93
C ASP A 332 6.40 -17.59 -17.35
N ASP A 333 6.83 -16.34 -17.51
CA ASP A 333 7.29 -15.80 -18.80
C ASP A 333 8.57 -16.53 -19.26
N GLU A 334 8.49 -17.83 -19.49
CA GLU A 334 9.45 -18.58 -20.30
C GLU A 334 9.08 -18.50 -21.78
N SER A 335 9.00 -17.27 -22.32
CA SER A 335 9.03 -17.11 -23.77
C SER A 335 9.30 -15.67 -24.18
N GLU A 336 10.56 -15.25 -24.10
CA GLU A 336 11.21 -14.42 -25.12
C GLU A 336 12.72 -14.58 -24.95
N GLY A 337 13.23 -15.65 -25.66
CA GLY A 337 14.65 -15.83 -25.93
C GLY A 337 15.06 -15.02 -27.16
#